data_11d5f16d11ebe095e92e26de1973e780
#
_entry.id   11d5f16d11ebe095e92e26de1973e780
#
_cell.length_a   1.000
_cell.length_b   1.000
_cell.length_c   1.000
_cell.angle_alpha   90.00
_cell.angle_beta   90.00
_cell.angle_gamma   90.00
#
_symmetry.space_group_name_H-M   'P 1'
#
loop_
_entity.id
_entity.type
_entity.pdbx_description
1 polymer ?
#
loop_
_entity_poly.entity_id
_entity_poly.type
_entity_poly.pdbx_seq_one_letter_code
_entity_poly.pdbx_strand_id
1 'polypeptide(L)'
;YAVNDPNYEDAEDYGFGLRLTWNFGDTMELVSITDVRTAENDYLEDADGTDNDAAVDAIYGPITGGITIPYSATGEIDTTYQEFRLSGGAEALTWFAGVSYYNEDSAAPDYSVDLIDTAFGLGSIARTLIKNEGDNDSYGVYGDATWYVTEKFALTGGVRWSYDEKDWCTNTIEDNLGEAGGPTDGELCTEE
;
A
#
# COMPACT_ATOMS: atom_id res chain seq x y z
N TYR A 1 -23.99 19.39 -5.70
CA TYR A 1 -23.11 19.29 -4.54
C TYR A 1 -22.35 20.59 -4.47
N ALA A 2 -22.47 21.32 -3.41
CA ALA A 2 -21.62 22.44 -3.10
C ALA A 2 -20.53 21.88 -2.19
N VAL A 3 -19.28 22.09 -2.56
CA VAL A 3 -18.10 21.74 -1.77
C VAL A 3 -17.28 23.01 -1.61
N ASN A 4 -16.74 23.25 -0.44
CA ASN A 4 -15.94 24.44 -0.15
C ASN A 4 -14.43 24.19 -0.25
N ASP A 5 -14.02 22.92 -0.33
CA ASP A 5 -12.65 22.52 -0.55
C ASP A 5 -12.43 21.86 -1.94
N PRO A 6 -11.24 21.98 -2.51
CA PRO A 6 -10.92 21.26 -3.75
C PRO A 6 -10.86 19.76 -3.50
N ASN A 7 -11.45 19.00 -4.42
CA ASN A 7 -11.35 17.53 -4.41
C ASN A 7 -10.41 17.12 -5.54
N TYR A 8 -9.43 16.29 -5.22
CA TYR A 8 -8.55 15.67 -6.20
C TYR A 8 -8.06 14.32 -5.73
N GLU A 9 -7.70 13.48 -6.67
CA GLU A 9 -6.95 12.25 -6.49
C GLU A 9 -5.89 12.19 -7.57
N ASP A 10 -4.65 12.01 -7.17
CA ASP A 10 -3.51 11.77 -8.05
C ASP A 10 -2.86 10.46 -7.64
N ALA A 11 -2.70 9.55 -8.61
CA ALA A 11 -2.12 8.24 -8.37
C ALA A 11 -1.09 7.94 -9.46
N GLU A 12 0.12 7.67 -9.04
CA GLU A 12 1.21 7.26 -9.92
C GLU A 12 1.65 5.83 -9.60
N ASP A 13 1.95 5.07 -10.63
CA ASP A 13 2.36 3.68 -10.53
C ASP A 13 3.43 3.41 -11.59
N TYR A 14 4.61 3.03 -11.16
CA TYR A 14 5.71 2.69 -12.06
C TYR A 14 6.47 1.49 -11.55
N GLY A 15 6.98 0.69 -12.47
CA GLY A 15 7.71 -0.50 -12.12
C GLY A 15 8.61 -1.00 -13.23
N PHE A 16 9.49 -1.91 -12.86
CA PHE A 16 10.39 -2.59 -13.77
C PHE A 16 10.38 -4.08 -13.50
N GLY A 17 10.08 -4.86 -14.54
CA GLY A 17 10.12 -6.32 -14.50
C GLY A 17 11.20 -6.88 -15.44
N LEU A 18 11.98 -7.84 -14.96
CA LEU A 18 12.99 -8.55 -15.74
C LEU A 18 12.79 -10.05 -15.60
N ARG A 19 12.70 -10.73 -16.74
CA ARG A 19 12.71 -12.19 -16.80
C ARG A 19 13.93 -12.68 -17.59
N LEU A 20 14.74 -13.50 -16.93
CA LEU A 20 15.86 -14.19 -17.54
C LEU A 20 15.53 -15.69 -17.64
N THR A 21 15.82 -16.29 -18.78
CA THR A 21 15.65 -17.72 -19.01
C THR A 21 16.95 -18.30 -19.47
N TRP A 22 17.41 -19.35 -18.81
CA TRP A 22 18.62 -20.06 -19.16
C TRP A 22 18.34 -21.55 -19.32
N ASN A 23 18.62 -22.06 -20.51
CA ASN A 23 18.44 -23.47 -20.83
C ASN A 23 19.76 -24.23 -20.61
N PHE A 24 19.68 -25.33 -19.87
CA PHE A 24 20.78 -26.23 -19.58
C PHE A 24 20.58 -27.54 -20.39
N GLY A 25 21.29 -27.65 -21.48
CA GLY A 25 21.10 -28.79 -22.40
C GLY A 25 19.68 -28.78 -22.97
N ASP A 26 19.13 -29.99 -23.16
CA ASP A 26 17.86 -30.19 -23.88
C ASP A 26 16.65 -30.35 -22.93
N THR A 27 16.87 -30.44 -21.62
CA THR A 27 15.83 -30.88 -20.68
C THR A 27 15.64 -30.03 -19.46
N MET A 28 16.49 -29.03 -19.23
CA MET A 28 16.41 -28.18 -18.02
C MET A 28 16.38 -26.70 -18.37
N GLU A 29 15.56 -25.98 -17.63
CA GLU A 29 15.42 -24.53 -17.74
C GLU A 29 15.47 -23.89 -16.36
N LEU A 30 16.28 -22.84 -16.20
CA LEU A 30 16.25 -21.92 -15.06
C LEU A 30 15.60 -20.60 -15.48
N VAL A 31 14.61 -20.18 -14.74
CA VAL A 31 13.96 -18.87 -14.89
C VAL A 31 14.25 -18.03 -13.64
N SER A 32 14.68 -16.81 -13.87
CA SER A 32 14.74 -15.77 -12.84
C SER A 32 13.75 -14.68 -13.21
N ILE A 33 12.93 -14.25 -12.24
CA ILE A 33 11.99 -13.15 -12.36
C ILE A 33 12.31 -12.16 -11.26
N THR A 34 12.56 -10.92 -11.66
CA THR A 34 12.74 -9.78 -10.76
C THR A 34 11.70 -8.74 -11.11
N ASP A 35 10.97 -8.25 -10.15
CA ASP A 35 10.01 -7.16 -10.30
C ASP A 35 10.20 -6.16 -9.17
N VAL A 36 10.20 -4.88 -9.51
CA VAL A 36 10.22 -3.77 -8.55
C VAL A 36 9.18 -2.76 -8.98
N ARG A 37 8.40 -2.26 -8.03
CA ARG A 37 7.29 -1.36 -8.30
C ARG A 37 7.14 -0.36 -7.16
N THR A 38 6.86 0.89 -7.52
CA THR A 38 6.44 1.95 -6.61
C THR A 38 5.06 2.42 -7.01
N ALA A 39 4.18 2.58 -6.04
CA ALA A 39 2.86 3.16 -6.22
C ALA A 39 2.70 4.31 -5.22
N GLU A 40 2.37 5.48 -5.73
CA GLU A 40 2.12 6.69 -4.95
C GLU A 40 0.66 7.11 -5.11
N ASN A 41 0.07 7.61 -4.04
CA ASN A 41 -1.29 8.14 -4.04
C ASN A 41 -1.36 9.42 -3.21
N ASP A 42 -1.97 10.45 -3.78
CA ASP A 42 -2.26 11.71 -3.11
C ASP A 42 -3.73 12.08 -3.34
N TYR A 43 -4.44 12.31 -2.25
CA TYR A 43 -5.87 12.43 -2.25
C TYR A 43 -6.31 13.53 -1.29
N LEU A 44 -7.23 14.37 -1.75
CA LEU A 44 -7.88 15.39 -0.95
C LEU A 44 -9.38 15.41 -1.25
N GLU A 45 -10.19 15.37 -0.22
CA GLU A 45 -11.63 15.56 -0.36
C GLU A 45 -12.19 16.46 0.74
N ASP A 46 -13.33 17.04 0.43
CA ASP A 46 -14.20 17.69 1.41
C ASP A 46 -15.01 16.61 2.13
N ALA A 47 -14.62 16.29 3.36
CA ALA A 47 -15.19 15.17 4.13
C ALA A 47 -16.62 15.43 4.61
N ASP A 48 -17.05 16.69 4.73
CA ASP A 48 -18.41 17.01 5.13
C ASP A 48 -19.40 17.09 3.95
N GLY A 49 -18.89 17.22 2.72
CA GLY A 49 -19.69 17.22 1.49
C GLY A 49 -20.69 18.37 1.41
N THR A 50 -20.48 19.44 2.16
CA THR A 50 -21.36 20.60 2.23
C THR A 50 -20.58 21.90 2.02
N ASP A 51 -21.25 22.95 1.64
CA ASP A 51 -20.66 24.29 1.64
C ASP A 51 -20.80 25.01 2.99
N ASN A 52 -21.26 24.35 4.00
CA ASN A 52 -21.48 24.74 5.39
C ASN A 52 -21.94 26.20 5.67
N ASP A 53 -21.87 27.07 4.64
CA ASP A 53 -22.27 28.46 4.76
C ASP A 53 -23.75 28.60 5.14
N ALA A 54 -24.60 27.72 4.59
CA ALA A 54 -26.02 27.74 4.89
C ALA A 54 -26.37 27.33 6.33
N ALA A 55 -25.60 26.43 6.93
CA ALA A 55 -25.82 26.03 8.32
C ALA A 55 -25.33 27.09 9.32
N VAL A 56 -24.17 27.67 9.04
CA VAL A 56 -23.59 28.75 9.84
C VAL A 56 -24.44 30.04 9.70
N ASP A 57 -24.86 30.40 8.49
CA ASP A 57 -25.75 31.52 8.20
C ASP A 57 -27.11 31.41 8.91
N ALA A 58 -27.64 30.21 9.04
CA ALA A 58 -28.90 29.97 9.76
C ALA A 58 -28.81 30.21 11.26
N ILE A 59 -27.61 30.06 11.86
CA ILE A 59 -27.39 30.21 13.29
C ILE A 59 -26.91 31.60 13.67
N TYR A 60 -26.00 32.16 12.86
CA TYR A 60 -25.26 33.39 13.21
C TYR A 60 -25.55 34.57 12.25
N GLY A 61 -26.38 34.36 11.20
CA GLY A 61 -26.61 35.32 10.13
C GLY A 61 -25.52 35.23 9.04
N PRO A 62 -25.67 35.95 7.93
CA PRO A 62 -24.76 35.84 6.78
C PRO A 62 -23.34 36.29 7.17
N ILE A 63 -22.51 35.33 7.46
CA ILE A 63 -21.09 35.46 7.76
C ILE A 63 -20.35 34.91 6.52
N THR A 64 -19.38 35.64 6.04
CA THR A 64 -18.52 35.14 4.95
C THR A 64 -17.50 34.17 5.51
N GLY A 65 -17.74 32.89 5.34
CA GLY A 65 -16.90 31.79 5.80
C GLY A 65 -17.70 30.75 6.57
N GLY A 66 -17.16 29.57 6.71
CA GLY A 66 -17.80 28.42 7.34
C GLY A 66 -16.79 27.57 8.13
N ILE A 67 -17.23 26.40 8.49
CA ILE A 67 -16.36 25.34 8.98
C ILE A 67 -16.15 24.39 7.80
N THR A 68 -14.92 24.02 7.54
CA THR A 68 -14.55 23.06 6.50
C THR A 68 -13.77 21.91 7.12
N ILE A 69 -13.97 20.71 6.58
CA ILE A 69 -13.35 19.48 7.08
C ILE A 69 -12.64 18.80 5.91
N PRO A 70 -11.48 19.33 5.48
CA PRO A 70 -10.67 18.65 4.49
C PRO A 70 -10.12 17.34 5.06
N TYR A 71 -10.20 16.31 4.25
CA TYR A 71 -9.59 15.02 4.48
C TYR A 71 -8.53 14.78 3.43
N SER A 72 -7.31 14.56 3.83
CA SER A 72 -6.22 14.22 2.92
C SER A 72 -5.61 12.86 3.26
N ALA A 73 -5.13 12.18 2.25
CA ALA A 73 -4.38 10.96 2.41
C ALA A 73 -3.25 10.91 1.39
N THR A 74 -2.06 10.62 1.84
CA THR A 74 -0.88 10.40 0.99
C THR A 74 -0.28 9.05 1.33
N GLY A 75 0.16 8.30 0.34
CA GLY A 75 0.74 7.01 0.58
C GLY A 75 1.73 6.61 -0.50
N GLU A 76 2.71 5.84 -0.10
CA GLU A 76 3.71 5.24 -0.98
C GLU A 76 3.84 3.76 -0.63
N ILE A 77 3.88 2.91 -1.65
CA ILE A 77 4.08 1.46 -1.49
C ILE A 77 5.18 1.04 -2.45
N ASP A 78 6.27 0.56 -1.87
CA ASP A 78 7.35 -0.07 -2.62
C ASP A 78 7.25 -1.58 -2.54
N THR A 79 7.35 -2.25 -3.68
CA THR A 79 7.36 -3.70 -3.73
C THR A 79 8.58 -4.23 -4.47
N THR A 80 9.12 -5.31 -3.95
CA THR A 80 10.19 -6.07 -4.59
C THR A 80 9.80 -7.54 -4.64
N TYR A 81 9.91 -8.15 -5.80
CA TYR A 81 9.71 -9.57 -6.00
C TYR A 81 10.89 -10.21 -6.70
N GLN A 82 11.32 -11.35 -6.17
CA GLN A 82 12.34 -12.19 -6.79
C GLN A 82 11.92 -13.64 -6.77
N GLU A 83 11.99 -14.31 -7.93
CA GLU A 83 11.74 -15.74 -8.07
C GLU A 83 12.86 -16.42 -8.84
N PHE A 84 13.26 -17.58 -8.38
CA PHE A 84 14.06 -18.53 -9.14
C PHE A 84 13.28 -19.83 -9.28
N ARG A 85 13.11 -20.28 -10.51
CA ARG A 85 12.41 -21.52 -10.82
C ARG A 85 13.26 -22.38 -11.75
N LEU A 86 13.58 -23.57 -11.30
CA LEU A 86 14.24 -24.60 -12.08
C LEU A 86 13.20 -25.63 -12.50
N SER A 87 13.15 -25.91 -13.78
CA SER A 87 12.30 -26.96 -14.35
C SER A 87 13.11 -27.94 -15.16
N GLY A 88 12.62 -29.15 -15.24
CA GLY A 88 13.27 -30.20 -16.00
C GLY A 88 12.35 -31.37 -16.29
N GLY A 89 12.84 -32.30 -17.11
CA GLY A 89 12.04 -33.46 -17.40
C GLY A 89 12.64 -34.38 -18.45
N ALA A 90 12.04 -35.55 -18.51
CA ALA A 90 12.24 -36.57 -19.55
C ALA A 90 10.90 -37.19 -19.87
N GLU A 91 10.86 -38.16 -20.79
CA GLU A 91 9.60 -38.77 -21.27
C GLU A 91 8.65 -39.25 -20.17
N ALA A 92 9.21 -39.75 -19.06
CA ALA A 92 8.41 -40.32 -17.96
C ALA A 92 8.13 -39.34 -16.81
N LEU A 93 8.84 -38.19 -16.71
CA LEU A 93 8.75 -37.29 -15.58
C LEU A 93 9.02 -35.85 -16.01
N THR A 94 8.13 -34.95 -15.64
CA THR A 94 8.37 -33.52 -15.69
C THR A 94 8.26 -32.94 -14.29
N TRP A 95 9.06 -31.93 -13.97
CA TRP A 95 9.05 -31.31 -12.65
C TRP A 95 9.52 -29.87 -12.72
N PHE A 96 9.12 -29.09 -11.74
CA PHE A 96 9.74 -27.82 -11.41
C PHE A 96 9.87 -27.64 -9.90
N ALA A 97 10.83 -26.84 -9.51
CA ALA A 97 10.99 -26.37 -8.14
C ALA A 97 11.41 -24.90 -8.14
N GLY A 98 10.99 -24.17 -7.16
CA GLY A 98 11.28 -22.73 -7.09
C GLY A 98 11.34 -22.20 -5.67
N VAL A 99 11.96 -21.04 -5.56
CA VAL A 99 11.98 -20.19 -4.39
C VAL A 99 11.53 -18.80 -4.77
N SER A 100 10.79 -18.14 -3.91
CA SER A 100 10.31 -16.78 -4.10
C SER A 100 10.53 -15.94 -2.85
N TYR A 101 10.81 -14.69 -3.06
CA TYR A 101 10.86 -13.64 -2.06
C TYR A 101 10.00 -12.48 -2.52
N TYR A 102 9.22 -11.92 -1.62
CA TYR A 102 8.44 -10.71 -1.81
C TYR A 102 8.64 -9.83 -0.58
N ASN A 103 8.90 -8.56 -0.81
CA ASN A 103 8.89 -7.52 0.20
C ASN A 103 7.95 -6.42 -0.25
N GLU A 104 7.23 -5.87 0.71
CA GLU A 104 6.38 -4.70 0.55
C GLU A 104 6.67 -3.77 1.73
N ASP A 105 7.14 -2.59 1.40
CA ASP A 105 7.33 -1.49 2.33
C ASP A 105 6.25 -0.45 2.04
N SER A 106 5.45 -0.11 3.02
CA SER A 106 4.35 0.82 2.89
C SER A 106 4.47 1.94 3.92
N ALA A 107 4.81 3.12 3.44
CA ALA A 107 4.68 4.36 4.19
C ALA A 107 3.32 4.96 3.82
N ALA A 108 2.23 4.40 4.37
CA ALA A 108 0.94 4.78 3.87
C ALA A 108 -0.23 4.45 4.78
N PRO A 109 -1.36 5.09 4.50
CA PRO A 109 -1.42 6.50 4.13
C PRO A 109 -1.35 7.37 5.36
N ASP A 110 -0.66 8.49 5.26
CA ASP A 110 -0.81 9.55 6.23
C ASP A 110 -2.19 10.18 6.03
N TYR A 111 -3.10 9.94 6.94
CA TYR A 111 -4.43 10.55 6.93
C TYR A 111 -4.42 11.82 7.77
N SER A 112 -4.92 12.92 7.21
CA SER A 112 -5.12 14.16 7.94
C SER A 112 -6.59 14.57 7.86
N VAL A 113 -7.18 14.85 9.00
CA VAL A 113 -8.51 15.46 9.12
C VAL A 113 -8.34 16.78 9.85
N ASP A 114 -8.61 17.87 9.17
CA ASP A 114 -8.56 19.21 9.74
C ASP A 114 -9.97 19.75 9.95
N LEU A 115 -10.22 20.34 11.11
CA LEU A 115 -11.39 21.15 11.35
C LEU A 115 -10.97 22.62 11.29
N ILE A 116 -11.39 23.31 10.24
CA ILE A 116 -10.97 24.69 9.95
C ILE A 116 -12.15 25.64 10.10
N ASP A 117 -11.99 26.66 10.93
CA ASP A 117 -12.95 27.75 11.05
C ASP A 117 -12.49 28.92 10.18
N THR A 118 -13.24 29.20 9.14
CA THR A 118 -13.05 30.36 8.27
C THR A 118 -14.02 31.50 8.61
N ALA A 119 -15.10 31.22 9.34
CA ALA A 119 -16.14 32.19 9.68
C ALA A 119 -15.62 33.25 10.66
N PHE A 120 -14.86 32.86 11.67
CA PHE A 120 -14.32 33.77 12.69
C PHE A 120 -12.83 34.05 12.49
N GLY A 121 -12.20 33.45 11.49
CA GLY A 121 -10.79 33.63 11.17
C GLY A 121 -9.85 32.97 12.17
N LEU A 122 -10.31 31.94 12.87
CA LEU A 122 -9.49 31.20 13.84
C LEU A 122 -8.51 30.25 13.14
N GLY A 123 -8.79 29.88 11.88
CA GLY A 123 -7.98 28.91 11.13
C GLY A 123 -8.23 27.48 11.59
N SER A 124 -7.23 26.63 11.57
CA SER A 124 -7.35 25.26 12.03
C SER A 124 -7.66 25.22 13.54
N ILE A 125 -8.77 24.60 13.92
CA ILE A 125 -9.22 24.47 15.31
C ILE A 125 -8.99 23.08 15.88
N ALA A 126 -8.87 22.07 15.06
CA ALA A 126 -8.44 20.74 15.46
C ALA A 126 -7.87 20.01 14.24
N ARG A 127 -6.83 19.25 14.46
CA ARG A 127 -6.21 18.40 13.43
C ARG A 127 -5.93 17.03 14.02
N THR A 128 -6.32 16.02 13.29
CA THR A 128 -5.92 14.64 13.58
C THR A 128 -5.07 14.14 12.42
N LEU A 129 -3.87 13.69 12.72
CA LEU A 129 -2.98 13.06 11.77
C LEU A 129 -2.78 11.61 12.19
N ILE A 130 -3.03 10.68 11.28
CA ILE A 130 -2.82 9.26 11.49
C ILE A 130 -1.71 8.83 10.53
N LYS A 131 -0.61 8.38 11.07
CA LYS A 131 0.51 7.81 10.31
C LYS A 131 0.50 6.31 10.43
N ASN A 132 0.70 5.64 9.30
CA ASN A 132 0.78 4.20 9.23
C ASN A 132 2.07 3.83 8.49
N GLU A 133 2.76 2.83 9.01
CA GLU A 133 3.92 2.22 8.37
C GLU A 133 3.75 0.71 8.43
N GLY A 134 4.12 0.02 7.37
CA GLY A 134 4.02 -1.43 7.30
C GLY A 134 5.14 -2.02 6.48
N ASP A 135 5.69 -3.11 6.98
CA ASP A 135 6.64 -3.95 6.27
C ASP A 135 6.07 -5.38 6.19
N ASN A 136 6.23 -6.00 5.03
CA ASN A 136 5.77 -7.37 4.81
C ASN A 136 6.80 -8.14 4.00
N ASP A 137 7.45 -9.10 4.66
CA ASP A 137 8.34 -10.06 4.03
C ASP A 137 7.66 -11.40 3.82
N SER A 138 7.74 -11.94 2.61
CA SER A 138 7.20 -13.25 2.28
C SER A 138 8.21 -14.12 1.55
N TYR A 139 8.39 -15.32 2.08
CA TYR A 139 9.30 -16.33 1.52
C TYR A 139 8.50 -17.55 1.09
N GLY A 140 8.81 -18.10 -0.07
CA GLY A 140 8.17 -19.28 -0.60
C GLY A 140 9.17 -20.29 -1.12
N VAL A 141 8.93 -21.59 -0.82
CA VAL A 141 9.60 -22.73 -1.46
C VAL A 141 8.53 -23.67 -1.97
N TYR A 142 8.62 -24.05 -3.22
CA TYR A 142 7.57 -24.87 -3.85
C TYR A 142 8.15 -25.82 -4.89
N GLY A 143 7.39 -26.84 -5.21
CA GLY A 143 7.73 -27.78 -6.26
C GLY A 143 6.54 -28.62 -6.67
N ASP A 144 6.58 -29.09 -7.90
CA ASP A 144 5.59 -29.95 -8.50
C ASP A 144 6.26 -30.96 -9.41
N ALA A 145 5.70 -32.16 -9.49
CA ALA A 145 6.17 -33.18 -10.39
C ALA A 145 5.00 -33.95 -11.00
N THR A 146 5.07 -34.23 -12.30
CA THR A 146 4.14 -35.06 -13.02
C THR A 146 4.84 -36.30 -13.54
N TRP A 147 4.39 -37.45 -13.08
CA TRP A 147 4.86 -38.75 -13.51
C TRP A 147 3.89 -39.37 -14.50
N TYR A 148 4.36 -39.61 -15.72
CA TYR A 148 3.61 -40.30 -16.76
C TYR A 148 3.77 -41.82 -16.59
N VAL A 149 2.83 -42.42 -15.86
CA VAL A 149 2.85 -43.85 -15.55
C VAL A 149 2.61 -44.69 -16.81
N THR A 150 1.76 -44.19 -17.70
CA THR A 150 1.48 -44.75 -19.03
C THR A 150 1.14 -43.60 -20.00
N GLU A 151 1.04 -43.88 -21.31
CA GLU A 151 0.61 -42.89 -22.30
C GLU A 151 -0.77 -42.25 -21.99
N LYS A 152 -1.60 -42.94 -21.18
CA LYS A 152 -2.97 -42.47 -20.85
C LYS A 152 -3.16 -42.08 -19.40
N PHE A 153 -2.17 -42.28 -18.54
CA PHE A 153 -2.29 -42.03 -17.11
C PHE A 153 -1.05 -41.31 -16.58
N ALA A 154 -1.26 -40.15 -16.02
CA ALA A 154 -0.25 -39.36 -15.33
C ALA A 154 -0.69 -39.07 -13.89
N LEU A 155 0.27 -39.01 -13.00
CA LEU A 155 0.09 -38.61 -11.60
C LEU A 155 0.88 -37.34 -11.35
N THR A 156 0.20 -36.29 -10.87
CA THR A 156 0.81 -35.02 -10.49
C THR A 156 0.69 -34.79 -9.01
N GLY A 157 1.76 -34.32 -8.40
CA GLY A 157 1.78 -33.90 -7.00
C GLY A 157 2.71 -32.72 -6.80
N GLY A 158 2.28 -31.80 -5.95
CA GLY A 158 3.04 -30.59 -5.64
C GLY A 158 2.96 -30.23 -4.17
N VAL A 159 3.92 -29.43 -3.72
CA VAL A 159 4.00 -28.90 -2.37
C VAL A 159 4.49 -27.46 -2.41
N ARG A 160 3.96 -26.64 -1.51
CA ARG A 160 4.43 -25.27 -1.23
C ARG A 160 4.52 -25.08 0.28
N TRP A 161 5.61 -24.47 0.70
CA TRP A 161 5.77 -23.91 2.03
C TRP A 161 5.95 -22.40 1.88
N SER A 162 5.27 -21.62 2.73
CA SER A 162 5.41 -20.16 2.78
C SER A 162 5.60 -19.72 4.22
N TYR A 163 6.35 -18.66 4.38
CA TYR A 163 6.54 -17.94 5.63
C TYR A 163 6.35 -16.44 5.34
N ASP A 164 5.47 -15.82 6.11
CA ASP A 164 5.16 -14.39 5.99
C ASP A 164 5.43 -13.74 7.34
N GLU A 165 6.14 -12.63 7.33
CA GLU A 165 6.41 -11.76 8.47
C GLU A 165 5.84 -10.38 8.15
N LYS A 166 5.09 -9.82 9.10
CA LYS A 166 4.40 -8.55 8.91
C LYS A 166 4.56 -7.70 10.15
N ASP A 167 5.15 -6.54 9.95
CA ASP A 167 5.24 -5.50 10.94
C ASP A 167 4.33 -4.35 10.56
N TRP A 168 3.61 -3.82 11.52
CA TRP A 168 2.67 -2.72 11.30
C TRP A 168 2.67 -1.77 12.47
N CYS A 169 2.81 -0.50 12.16
CA CYS A 169 2.76 0.56 13.15
C CYS A 169 1.70 1.58 12.74
N THR A 170 0.92 2.03 13.73
CA THR A 170 -0.03 3.13 13.57
C THR A 170 0.17 4.11 14.70
N ASN A 171 0.29 5.39 14.38
CA ASN A 171 0.36 6.47 15.35
C ASN A 171 -0.69 7.55 15.03
N THR A 172 -1.39 8.00 16.04
CA THR A 172 -2.38 9.08 15.93
C THR A 172 -1.90 10.30 16.70
N ILE A 173 -1.80 11.41 16.01
CA ILE A 173 -1.41 12.70 16.56
C ILE A 173 -2.63 13.61 16.52
N GLU A 174 -3.03 14.11 17.68
CA GLU A 174 -4.12 15.09 17.79
C GLU A 174 -3.52 16.45 18.18
N ASP A 175 -3.81 17.48 17.39
CA ASP A 175 -3.46 18.86 17.67
C ASP A 175 -4.75 19.66 17.91
N ASN A 176 -4.90 20.20 19.11
CA ASN A 176 -6.05 21.01 19.50
C ASN A 176 -5.61 22.45 19.72
N LEU A 177 -6.45 23.41 19.33
CA LEU A 177 -6.22 24.83 19.50
C LEU A 177 -5.73 25.20 20.93
N GLY A 178 -4.56 25.81 21.01
CA GLY A 178 -4.05 26.50 22.17
C GLY A 178 -2.77 25.95 22.78
N GLU A 179 -2.26 24.83 22.31
CA GLU A 179 -0.93 24.37 22.67
C GLU A 179 0.07 24.83 21.61
N ALA A 180 0.94 25.77 21.98
CA ALA A 180 2.01 26.26 21.13
C ALA A 180 3.11 25.16 21.00
N GLY A 181 2.87 24.18 20.16
CA GLY A 181 3.73 23.10 19.80
C GLY A 181 2.95 22.22 18.88
N GLY A 182 3.06 22.45 17.58
CA GLY A 182 2.57 21.50 16.59
C GLY A 182 3.18 20.12 16.84
N PRO A 183 2.63 19.06 16.24
CA PRO A 183 3.13 17.72 16.44
C PRO A 183 4.64 17.74 16.27
N THR A 184 5.35 17.51 17.34
CA THR A 184 6.78 17.26 17.26
C THR A 184 6.88 16.01 16.38
N ASP A 185 7.73 16.05 15.35
CA ASP A 185 8.18 14.85 14.63
C ASP A 185 8.81 13.88 15.64
N GLY A 186 7.98 13.30 16.49
CA GLY A 186 8.35 12.20 17.36
C GLY A 186 8.50 10.97 16.48
N GLU A 187 9.54 10.22 16.71
CA GLU A 187 9.69 8.87 16.18
C GLU A 187 8.37 8.13 16.36
N LEU A 188 7.64 8.00 15.24
CA LEU A 188 6.25 7.58 15.28
C LEU A 188 6.14 6.07 15.40
N CYS A 189 7.16 5.37 14.95
CA CYS A 189 7.29 3.94 15.07
C CYS A 189 8.73 3.65 15.53
N THR A 190 8.92 3.25 16.76
CA THR A 190 10.20 2.71 17.23
C THR A 190 10.15 1.21 17.06
N GLU A 191 11.09 0.68 16.30
CA GLU A 191 11.36 -0.76 16.27
C GLU A 191 11.64 -1.25 17.71
N GLU A 192 10.87 -2.22 18.19
CA GLU A 192 11.18 -3.02 19.38
C GLU A 192 11.78 -4.39 19.00
#